data_8e6352248347ec606cb5e5f5a44b50cd
#
_entry.id   8e6352248347ec606cb5e5f5a44b50cd
#
_cell.length_a   1.000
_cell.length_b   1.000
_cell.length_c   1.000
_cell.angle_alpha   90.00
_cell.angle_beta   90.00
_cell.angle_gamma   90.00
#
_symmetry.space_group_name_H-M   'P 1'
#
loop_
_entity.id
_entity.type
_entity.pdbx_description
1 polymer ?
#
loop_
_entity_poly.entity_id
_entity_poly.type
_entity_poly.pdbx_seq_one_letter_code
_entity_poly.pdbx_strand_id
1 'polypeptide(L)'
;MAKTKTVFFCQNCGFESSKWMGQCPGCKEWNTFAEEPRTVTKRSGASAAAREAAKPQMLSQIEMSSAARTTTGIGELDRVLGGGIVQGSLVLVGGDPGIGKSTLLLQVCRNLSCSGKKVLYISGEESLQQIRMRAERMGEFTQELLLLCETNLEDIREAIASSAPEIVIIDSIQTMYSENVSSAPGSVSQVRESTAALMQIAKGMNISIFIVGHVTKEGVVAGPRVLEHMVDTVLYFEGDRHAAYRVLRGVKNRFGSTNEIGVFEMRQTGLAEVKNPSEYMLEGKPEGASGSVVACTMEGTRPVLLEVQALVCRSNLAFPRRTAAGTDLNRVNLLMAVLEKRAGLGLSACDAYVNIAGGIRMNEPALDLGIVLAIASSMKDQPISEKTIAFGEIGLSGEVRSVSMPLQRVREAQKLGFDTVILPEVCKRQVKDVSGITLIGVRSVRDAILAVL
;
A
#
# COMPACT_ATOMS: atom_id res chain seq x y z
N MET A 1 -24.15 10.74 41.23
CA MET A 1 -24.15 9.45 40.50
C MET A 1 -24.06 9.75 39.02
N ALA A 2 -22.97 9.37 38.36
CA ALA A 2 -22.82 9.54 36.91
C ALA A 2 -23.75 8.57 36.19
N LYS A 3 -24.59 9.04 35.29
CA LYS A 3 -25.44 8.18 34.47
C LYS A 3 -24.58 7.49 33.43
N THR A 4 -24.36 6.20 33.56
CA THR A 4 -23.74 5.36 32.54
C THR A 4 -24.75 5.16 31.42
N LYS A 5 -24.38 5.54 30.21
CA LYS A 5 -25.19 5.35 29.01
C LYS A 5 -24.48 4.32 28.12
N THR A 6 -25.13 3.21 27.86
CA THR A 6 -24.59 2.18 26.96
C THR A 6 -24.69 2.66 25.53
N VAL A 7 -23.60 2.55 24.79
CA VAL A 7 -23.51 2.84 23.36
C VAL A 7 -22.94 1.60 22.64
N PHE A 8 -23.45 1.31 21.46
CA PHE A 8 -23.01 0.20 20.64
C PHE A 8 -22.14 0.72 19.48
N PHE A 9 -20.95 0.14 19.30
CA PHE A 9 -20.01 0.51 18.24
C PHE A 9 -19.83 -0.63 17.27
N CYS A 10 -19.83 -0.32 15.99
CA CYS A 10 -19.39 -1.23 14.96
C CYS A 10 -17.86 -1.43 15.04
N GLN A 11 -17.40 -2.64 15.30
CA GLN A 11 -15.98 -2.98 15.40
C GLN A 11 -15.22 -2.81 14.07
N ASN A 12 -15.93 -2.86 12.93
CA ASN A 12 -15.33 -2.75 11.61
C ASN A 12 -15.14 -1.29 11.15
N CYS A 13 -16.14 -0.40 11.34
CA CYS A 13 -16.11 0.97 10.83
C CYS A 13 -16.26 2.05 11.90
N GLY A 14 -16.48 1.69 13.18
CA GLY A 14 -16.67 2.63 14.28
C GLY A 14 -17.99 3.40 14.27
N PHE A 15 -19.00 2.96 13.50
CA PHE A 15 -20.33 3.56 13.52
C PHE A 15 -20.96 3.41 14.90
N GLU A 16 -21.44 4.51 15.50
CA GLU A 16 -22.04 4.54 16.82
C GLU A 16 -23.58 4.43 16.73
N SER A 17 -24.17 3.63 17.60
CA SER A 17 -25.62 3.48 17.75
C SER A 17 -26.02 3.42 19.21
N SER A 18 -27.19 3.96 19.54
CA SER A 18 -27.80 3.82 20.88
C SER A 18 -28.46 2.46 21.10
N LYS A 19 -28.53 1.62 20.06
CA LYS A 19 -29.13 0.28 20.10
C LYS A 19 -28.25 -0.70 19.32
N TRP A 20 -28.22 -1.95 19.75
CA TRP A 20 -27.60 -3.01 18.99
C TRP A 20 -28.36 -3.25 17.67
N MET A 21 -27.63 -3.41 16.57
CA MET A 21 -28.18 -3.70 15.25
C MET A 21 -27.43 -4.88 14.64
N GLY A 22 -28.16 -5.80 13.99
CA GLY A 22 -27.56 -6.98 13.36
C GLY A 22 -26.65 -6.62 12.16
N GLN A 23 -27.00 -5.56 11.42
CA GLN A 23 -26.21 -5.06 10.28
C GLN A 23 -25.82 -3.60 10.52
N CYS A 24 -24.57 -3.28 10.31
CA CYS A 24 -24.07 -1.91 10.44
C CYS A 24 -24.53 -1.02 9.29
N PRO A 25 -25.19 0.12 9.52
CA PRO A 25 -25.58 1.06 8.46
C PRO A 25 -24.39 1.70 7.74
N GLY A 26 -23.24 1.81 8.43
CA GLY A 26 -22.05 2.46 7.89
C GLY A 26 -21.28 1.56 6.91
N CYS A 27 -20.95 0.33 7.29
CA CYS A 27 -20.15 -0.60 6.48
C CYS A 27 -20.93 -1.79 5.92
N LYS A 28 -22.23 -1.95 6.27
CA LYS A 28 -23.12 -3.04 5.87
C LYS A 28 -22.69 -4.45 6.31
N GLU A 29 -21.70 -4.56 7.19
CA GLU A 29 -21.27 -5.83 7.77
C GLU A 29 -22.24 -6.30 8.87
N TRP A 30 -22.36 -7.62 9.01
CA TRP A 30 -23.26 -8.25 9.99
C TRP A 30 -22.53 -8.59 11.29
N ASN A 31 -23.27 -8.48 12.42
CA ASN A 31 -22.82 -8.89 13.77
C ASN A 31 -21.51 -8.19 14.23
N THR A 32 -21.32 -6.94 13.84
CA THR A 32 -20.10 -6.15 14.15
C THR A 32 -20.26 -5.20 15.32
N PHE A 33 -21.45 -5.12 15.97
CA PHE A 33 -21.66 -4.22 17.10
C PHE A 33 -21.21 -4.82 18.42
N ALA A 34 -20.35 -4.10 19.13
CA ALA A 34 -19.96 -4.36 20.51
C ALA A 34 -20.57 -3.31 21.44
N GLU A 35 -20.89 -3.71 22.66
CA GLU A 35 -21.44 -2.86 23.71
C GLU A 35 -20.31 -2.21 24.53
N GLU A 36 -20.33 -0.88 24.68
CA GLU A 36 -19.41 -0.15 25.54
C GLU A 36 -20.16 0.78 26.51
N PRO A 37 -19.88 0.73 27.81
CA PRO A 37 -20.42 1.66 28.78
C PRO A 37 -19.73 3.01 28.67
N ARG A 38 -20.47 4.09 28.39
CA ARG A 38 -19.96 5.45 28.34
C ARG A 38 -20.35 6.20 29.60
N THR A 39 -19.37 6.56 30.43
CA THR A 39 -19.58 7.47 31.55
C THR A 39 -19.64 8.91 31.03
N VAL A 40 -20.79 9.55 31.15
CA VAL A 40 -20.92 10.97 30.81
C VAL A 40 -20.33 11.77 31.98
N THR A 41 -19.03 12.02 31.94
CA THR A 41 -18.40 13.03 32.80
C THR A 41 -18.77 14.40 32.24
N LYS A 42 -19.48 15.21 33.05
CA LYS A 42 -19.63 16.64 32.77
C LYS A 42 -18.21 17.22 32.65
N ARG A 43 -17.92 17.85 31.53
CA ARG A 43 -16.70 18.67 31.38
C ARG A 43 -16.66 19.65 32.56
N SER A 44 -15.84 19.35 33.56
CA SER A 44 -15.41 20.32 34.54
C SER A 44 -14.53 21.30 33.78
N GLY A 45 -14.90 22.59 33.82
CA GLY A 45 -14.16 23.63 33.15
C GLY A 45 -12.73 23.74 33.67
N ALA A 46 -11.81 23.02 33.02
CA ALA A 46 -10.41 23.34 33.07
C ALA A 46 -10.17 24.53 32.15
N SER A 47 -9.67 25.61 32.76
CA SER A 47 -9.20 26.87 32.21
C SER A 47 -8.99 26.82 30.69
N ALA A 48 -9.93 27.40 29.96
CA ALA A 48 -9.72 27.78 28.57
C ALA A 48 -8.69 28.93 28.60
N ALA A 49 -7.41 28.60 28.45
CA ALA A 49 -6.50 29.59 27.87
C ALA A 49 -7.18 30.03 26.58
N ALA A 50 -7.47 31.33 26.47
CA ALA A 50 -8.24 31.92 25.40
C ALA A 50 -7.66 31.48 24.06
N ARG A 51 -8.30 30.50 23.39
CA ARG A 51 -8.08 30.28 21.99
C ARG A 51 -8.58 31.53 21.29
N GLU A 52 -7.69 32.33 20.73
CA GLU A 52 -8.09 33.35 19.77
C GLU A 52 -8.98 32.65 18.73
N ALA A 53 -10.22 33.15 18.62
CA ALA A 53 -11.16 32.62 17.66
C ALA A 53 -10.53 32.77 16.26
N ALA A 54 -10.29 31.64 15.59
CA ALA A 54 -9.75 31.65 14.25
C ALA A 54 -10.62 32.51 13.34
N LYS A 55 -10.05 33.60 12.80
CA LYS A 55 -10.75 34.51 11.88
C LYS A 55 -10.67 33.93 10.47
N PRO A 56 -11.76 33.99 9.67
CA PRO A 56 -11.70 33.61 8.26
C PRO A 56 -10.64 34.46 7.54
N GLN A 57 -9.81 33.78 6.72
CA GLN A 57 -8.78 34.43 5.91
C GLN A 57 -9.08 34.21 4.43
N MET A 58 -8.75 35.18 3.58
CA MET A 58 -8.84 34.99 2.13
C MET A 58 -7.72 34.05 1.67
N LEU A 59 -8.05 33.17 0.73
CA LEU A 59 -7.07 32.19 0.16
C LEU A 59 -5.79 32.89 -0.37
N SER A 60 -5.95 34.09 -0.93
CA SER A 60 -4.85 34.93 -1.45
C SER A 60 -3.93 35.50 -0.37
N GLN A 61 -4.38 35.55 0.89
CA GLN A 61 -3.63 36.09 2.03
C GLN A 61 -2.89 34.96 2.79
N ILE A 62 -3.19 33.69 2.46
CA ILE A 62 -2.46 32.55 3.03
C ILE A 62 -1.13 32.48 2.27
N GLU A 63 -0.09 32.95 2.91
CA GLU A 63 1.26 32.72 2.41
C GLU A 63 1.46 31.22 2.31
N MET A 64 1.48 30.72 1.09
CA MET A 64 2.11 29.43 0.81
C MET A 64 3.61 29.65 1.07
N SER A 65 4.05 29.54 2.33
CA SER A 65 5.40 29.05 2.54
C SER A 65 5.44 27.81 1.66
N SER A 66 6.25 27.81 0.60
CA SER A 66 6.49 26.62 -0.18
C SER A 66 6.72 25.55 0.88
N ALA A 67 5.67 24.78 1.20
CA ALA A 67 5.68 23.89 2.37
C ALA A 67 6.75 22.89 2.05
N ALA A 68 7.95 23.21 2.49
CA ALA A 68 9.14 22.47 2.19
C ALA A 68 8.85 21.09 2.74
N ARG A 69 8.54 20.17 1.84
CA ARG A 69 8.37 18.78 2.22
C ARG A 69 9.68 18.34 2.81
N THR A 70 9.63 17.80 4.00
CA THR A 70 10.82 17.22 4.62
C THR A 70 11.03 15.84 4.05
N THR A 71 12.17 15.62 3.39
CA THR A 71 12.54 14.28 2.91
C THR A 71 12.77 13.35 4.09
N THR A 72 12.30 12.11 3.99
CA THR A 72 12.55 11.05 4.98
C THR A 72 13.96 10.47 4.84
N GLY A 73 14.69 10.83 3.79
CA GLY A 73 15.95 10.20 3.41
C GLY A 73 15.78 8.79 2.84
N ILE A 74 14.54 8.40 2.51
CA ILE A 74 14.17 7.13 1.89
C ILE A 74 13.30 7.46 0.67
N GLY A 75 13.88 7.37 -0.54
CA GLY A 75 13.24 7.82 -1.77
C GLY A 75 11.95 7.08 -2.12
N GLU A 76 11.89 5.78 -1.83
CA GLU A 76 10.67 4.98 -2.04
C GLU A 76 9.55 5.38 -1.07
N LEU A 77 9.86 5.80 0.16
CA LEU A 77 8.88 6.35 1.10
C LEU A 77 8.45 7.77 0.67
N ASP A 78 9.41 8.62 0.31
CA ASP A 78 9.12 9.97 -0.15
C ASP A 78 8.21 9.96 -1.39
N ARG A 79 8.41 9.01 -2.30
CA ARG A 79 7.51 8.78 -3.45
C ARG A 79 6.07 8.55 -3.01
N VAL A 80 5.85 7.62 -2.09
CA VAL A 80 4.49 7.25 -1.62
C VAL A 80 3.85 8.40 -0.83
N LEU A 81 4.66 9.19 -0.12
CA LEU A 81 4.21 10.40 0.55
C LEU A 81 3.91 11.57 -0.43
N GLY A 82 4.28 11.43 -1.71
CA GLY A 82 4.10 12.46 -2.74
C GLY A 82 5.20 13.52 -2.70
N GLY A 83 6.43 13.13 -2.33
CA GLY A 83 7.64 13.97 -2.31
C GLY A 83 8.14 14.32 -0.91
N GLY A 84 7.71 13.59 0.14
CA GLY A 84 8.17 13.78 1.52
C GLY A 84 7.07 14.16 2.52
N ILE A 85 7.46 14.36 3.76
CA ILE A 85 6.59 14.66 4.89
C ILE A 85 6.06 16.09 4.77
N VAL A 86 4.74 16.26 4.85
CA VAL A 86 4.10 17.58 4.92
C VAL A 86 3.99 17.99 6.38
N GLN A 87 4.43 19.20 6.70
CA GLN A 87 4.41 19.73 8.06
C GLN A 87 2.98 19.77 8.62
N GLY A 88 2.81 19.38 9.88
CA GLY A 88 1.51 19.31 10.53
C GLY A 88 0.61 18.18 10.02
N SER A 89 1.15 17.22 9.26
CA SER A 89 0.39 16.07 8.76
C SER A 89 0.33 14.92 9.77
N LEU A 90 -0.76 14.16 9.69
CA LEU A 90 -0.95 12.91 10.43
C LEU A 90 -0.94 11.74 9.44
N VAL A 91 0.06 10.86 9.56
CA VAL A 91 0.32 9.73 8.65
C VAL A 91 0.09 8.41 9.39
N LEU A 92 -0.79 7.57 8.88
CA LEU A 92 -1.01 6.20 9.37
C LEU A 92 -0.19 5.22 8.55
N VAL A 93 0.61 4.39 9.23
CA VAL A 93 1.34 3.25 8.64
C VAL A 93 0.73 1.96 9.17
N GLY A 94 -0.10 1.31 8.34
CA GLY A 94 -0.77 0.06 8.63
C GLY A 94 -0.05 -1.16 8.03
N GLY A 95 -0.45 -2.34 8.46
CA GLY A 95 0.05 -3.62 7.92
C GLY A 95 0.16 -4.72 8.98
N ASP A 96 0.41 -5.95 8.53
CA ASP A 96 0.52 -7.13 9.41
C ASP A 96 1.64 -6.97 10.45
N PRO A 97 1.50 -7.59 11.64
CA PRO A 97 2.59 -7.64 12.62
C PRO A 97 3.85 -8.29 12.02
N GLY A 98 5.02 -7.70 12.30
CA GLY A 98 6.31 -8.19 11.80
C GLY A 98 6.62 -7.88 10.33
N ILE A 99 5.78 -7.10 9.62
CA ILE A 99 6.02 -6.74 8.21
C ILE A 99 7.16 -5.73 8.01
N GLY A 100 7.54 -4.97 9.05
CA GLY A 100 8.65 -4.00 9.02
C GLY A 100 8.25 -2.55 9.30
N LYS A 101 7.02 -2.25 9.74
CA LYS A 101 6.54 -0.87 10.03
C LYS A 101 7.46 -0.10 10.98
N SER A 102 7.67 -0.66 12.17
CA SER A 102 8.51 -0.04 13.20
C SER A 102 9.98 0.07 12.77
N THR A 103 10.46 -0.88 11.93
CA THR A 103 11.79 -0.83 11.34
C THR A 103 11.93 0.34 10.37
N LEU A 104 10.98 0.52 9.46
CA LEU A 104 10.97 1.65 8.51
C LEU A 104 10.97 2.98 9.27
N LEU A 105 10.07 3.12 10.25
CA LEU A 105 9.94 4.39 10.98
C LEU A 105 11.17 4.69 11.85
N LEU A 106 11.83 3.68 12.42
CA LEU A 106 13.08 3.89 13.13
C LEU A 106 14.21 4.33 12.18
N GLN A 107 14.27 3.80 10.96
CA GLN A 107 15.19 4.29 9.91
C GLN A 107 14.89 5.73 9.50
N VAL A 108 13.61 6.10 9.38
CA VAL A 108 13.18 7.50 9.16
C VAL A 108 13.67 8.40 10.28
N CYS A 109 13.48 7.98 11.54
CA CYS A 109 13.98 8.73 12.72
C CYS A 109 15.49 8.96 12.63
N ARG A 110 16.24 7.92 12.27
CA ARG A 110 17.70 8.02 12.07
C ARG A 110 18.04 9.08 11.01
N ASN A 111 17.46 8.98 9.83
CA ASN A 111 17.77 9.88 8.72
C ASN A 111 17.41 11.34 9.06
N LEU A 112 16.24 11.54 9.67
CA LEU A 112 15.77 12.86 10.08
C LEU A 112 16.67 13.47 11.19
N SER A 113 17.01 12.68 12.20
CA SER A 113 17.90 13.15 13.27
C SER A 113 19.30 13.47 12.75
N CYS A 114 19.84 12.68 11.82
CA CYS A 114 21.11 12.98 11.14
C CYS A 114 21.05 14.26 10.27
N SER A 115 19.86 14.66 9.81
CA SER A 115 19.65 15.93 9.10
C SER A 115 19.38 17.12 10.05
N GLY A 116 19.55 16.94 11.37
CA GLY A 116 19.36 17.99 12.38
C GLY A 116 17.90 18.23 12.78
N LYS A 117 16.98 17.33 12.41
CA LYS A 117 15.59 17.41 12.83
C LYS A 117 15.38 16.76 14.20
N LYS A 118 14.67 17.44 15.09
CA LYS A 118 14.33 16.89 16.39
C LYS A 118 13.16 15.92 16.28
N VAL A 119 13.42 14.66 16.59
CA VAL A 119 12.45 13.56 16.46
C VAL A 119 12.15 12.96 17.81
N LEU A 120 10.88 12.69 18.12
CA LEU A 120 10.43 11.97 19.30
C LEU A 120 9.76 10.67 18.89
N TYR A 121 10.35 9.53 19.29
CA TYR A 121 9.80 8.20 19.10
C TYR A 121 9.16 7.72 20.39
N ILE A 122 7.86 7.46 20.35
CA ILE A 122 7.06 7.02 21.49
C ILE A 122 6.63 5.58 21.24
N SER A 123 7.03 4.69 22.16
CA SER A 123 6.69 3.27 22.10
C SER A 123 5.78 2.89 23.25
N GLY A 124 4.67 2.22 22.91
CA GLY A 124 3.79 1.56 23.87
C GLY A 124 3.96 0.05 23.92
N GLU A 125 4.82 -0.53 23.07
CA GLU A 125 5.00 -1.98 22.96
C GLU A 125 6.40 -2.45 23.36
N GLU A 126 7.43 -1.67 23.03
CA GLU A 126 8.83 -2.04 23.26
C GLU A 126 9.47 -1.16 24.35
N SER A 127 10.36 -1.74 25.15
CA SER A 127 11.19 -1.02 26.09
C SER A 127 12.31 -0.24 25.38
N LEU A 128 12.86 0.79 26.05
CA LEU A 128 13.99 1.56 25.52
C LEU A 128 15.19 0.68 25.14
N GLN A 129 15.44 -0.39 25.91
CA GLN A 129 16.52 -1.34 25.63
C GLN A 129 16.27 -2.15 24.34
N GLN A 130 15.04 -2.60 24.12
CA GLN A 130 14.66 -3.33 22.90
C GLN A 130 14.78 -2.44 21.67
N ILE A 131 14.31 -1.18 21.76
CA ILE A 131 14.45 -0.21 20.67
C ILE A 131 15.94 0.04 20.38
N ARG A 132 16.77 0.20 21.41
CA ARG A 132 18.21 0.39 21.24
C ARG A 132 18.88 -0.79 20.56
N MET A 133 18.61 -2.02 20.98
CA MET A 133 19.15 -3.23 20.33
C MET A 133 18.78 -3.32 18.85
N ARG A 134 17.58 -2.85 18.49
CA ARG A 134 17.15 -2.78 17.08
C ARG A 134 17.86 -1.65 16.33
N ALA A 135 18.00 -0.48 16.96
CA ALA A 135 18.70 0.67 16.39
C ALA A 135 20.17 0.38 16.08
N GLU A 136 20.89 -0.34 16.93
CA GLU A 136 22.30 -0.70 16.75
C GLU A 136 22.57 -1.45 15.45
N ARG A 137 21.60 -2.18 14.91
CA ARG A 137 21.71 -2.86 13.61
C ARG A 137 21.59 -1.91 12.42
N MET A 138 21.03 -0.72 12.61
CA MET A 138 20.72 0.23 11.55
C MET A 138 21.82 1.30 11.37
N GLY A 139 22.83 1.33 12.23
CA GLY A 139 23.93 2.29 12.21
C GLY A 139 23.81 3.38 13.30
N GLU A 140 24.55 4.47 13.15
CA GLU A 140 24.61 5.53 14.14
C GLU A 140 23.36 6.41 14.15
N PHE A 141 22.98 6.88 15.33
CA PHE A 141 21.91 7.84 15.59
C PHE A 141 22.49 9.07 16.29
N THR A 142 21.90 10.23 16.04
CA THR A 142 22.30 11.49 16.67
C THR A 142 21.51 11.76 17.96
N GLN A 143 21.94 12.78 18.70
CA GLN A 143 21.28 13.23 19.93
C GLN A 143 19.90 13.88 19.67
N GLU A 144 19.55 14.17 18.43
CA GLU A 144 18.26 14.75 18.04
C GLU A 144 17.11 13.71 18.07
N LEU A 145 17.40 12.42 18.24
CA LEU A 145 16.40 11.38 18.46
C LEU A 145 16.14 11.18 19.95
N LEU A 146 14.95 11.53 20.38
CA LEU A 146 14.44 11.29 21.73
C LEU A 146 13.56 10.02 21.72
N LEU A 147 13.67 9.19 22.75
CA LEU A 147 12.87 7.98 22.95
C LEU A 147 12.05 8.11 24.23
N LEU A 148 10.76 7.73 24.16
CA LEU A 148 9.85 7.69 25.30
C LEU A 148 9.07 6.37 25.28
N CYS A 149 8.97 5.71 26.44
CA CYS A 149 8.08 4.56 26.62
C CYS A 149 6.91 5.01 27.48
N GLU A 150 5.80 5.38 26.86
CA GLU A 150 4.60 5.86 27.50
C GLU A 150 3.37 5.51 26.68
N THR A 151 2.24 5.33 27.36
CA THR A 151 0.95 4.97 26.74
C THR A 151 -0.19 5.91 27.11
N ASN A 152 -0.02 6.72 28.18
CA ASN A 152 -0.97 7.74 28.57
C ASN A 152 -0.86 8.98 27.68
N LEU A 153 -1.96 9.39 27.04
CA LEU A 153 -1.98 10.53 26.10
C LEU A 153 -1.70 11.88 26.75
N GLU A 154 -2.06 12.07 27.99
CA GLU A 154 -1.83 13.29 28.74
C GLU A 154 -0.33 13.50 28.97
N ASP A 155 0.38 12.44 29.40
CA ASP A 155 1.82 12.44 29.60
C ASP A 155 2.58 12.59 28.28
N ILE A 156 2.10 11.93 27.22
CA ILE A 156 2.62 12.06 25.85
C ILE A 156 2.50 13.51 25.38
N ARG A 157 1.36 14.16 25.61
CA ARG A 157 1.14 15.55 25.25
C ARG A 157 2.09 16.51 25.97
N GLU A 158 2.33 16.27 27.26
CA GLU A 158 3.29 17.05 28.06
C GLU A 158 4.73 16.85 27.55
N ALA A 159 5.10 15.61 27.23
CA ALA A 159 6.42 15.30 26.66
C ALA A 159 6.62 15.97 25.28
N ILE A 160 5.61 15.99 24.42
CA ILE A 160 5.67 16.69 23.13
C ILE A 160 5.81 18.20 23.34
N ALA A 161 5.04 18.77 24.28
CA ALA A 161 5.08 20.21 24.55
C ALA A 161 6.45 20.65 25.12
N SER A 162 7.02 19.87 26.02
CA SER A 162 8.31 20.18 26.69
C SER A 162 9.52 19.93 25.77
N SER A 163 9.48 18.88 24.94
CA SER A 163 10.59 18.57 24.03
C SER A 163 10.54 19.32 22.71
N ALA A 164 9.37 19.87 22.31
CA ALA A 164 9.14 20.60 21.06
C ALA A 164 9.76 19.91 19.82
N PRO A 165 9.39 18.64 19.50
CA PRO A 165 9.90 17.93 18.34
C PRO A 165 9.26 18.47 17.05
N GLU A 166 9.95 18.30 15.92
CA GLU A 166 9.37 18.57 14.60
C GLU A 166 8.55 17.38 14.08
N ILE A 167 8.96 16.18 14.48
CA ILE A 167 8.34 14.92 14.04
C ILE A 167 8.16 13.99 15.24
N VAL A 168 6.98 13.34 15.31
CA VAL A 168 6.64 12.38 16.36
C VAL A 168 6.27 11.05 15.72
N ILE A 169 6.73 9.95 16.29
CA ILE A 169 6.33 8.59 15.92
C ILE A 169 5.57 7.98 17.10
N ILE A 170 4.40 7.39 16.84
CA ILE A 170 3.59 6.64 17.82
C ILE A 170 3.58 5.16 17.41
N ASP A 171 4.19 4.29 18.19
CA ASP A 171 4.32 2.85 17.92
C ASP A 171 3.87 2.01 19.13
N SER A 172 2.62 1.51 19.18
CA SER A 172 1.51 1.64 18.22
C SER A 172 0.31 2.39 18.83
N ILE A 173 -0.60 2.84 17.99
CA ILE A 173 -1.83 3.53 18.43
C ILE A 173 -2.73 2.64 19.29
N GLN A 174 -2.66 1.32 19.14
CA GLN A 174 -3.47 0.37 19.86
C GLN A 174 -3.12 0.30 21.35
N THR A 175 -1.91 0.68 21.73
CA THR A 175 -1.47 0.70 23.14
C THR A 175 -1.77 2.03 23.83
N MET A 176 -2.07 3.08 23.07
CA MET A 176 -2.34 4.41 23.62
C MET A 176 -3.73 4.47 24.26
N TYR A 177 -3.84 5.19 25.36
CA TYR A 177 -5.10 5.41 26.05
C TYR A 177 -5.22 6.82 26.63
N SER A 178 -6.45 7.28 26.75
CA SER A 178 -6.83 8.48 27.50
C SER A 178 -7.69 8.07 28.70
N GLU A 179 -7.42 8.64 29.87
CA GLU A 179 -8.22 8.43 31.08
C GLU A 179 -9.67 8.94 30.94
N ASN A 180 -9.90 9.82 29.96
CA ASN A 180 -11.22 10.37 29.66
C ASN A 180 -12.17 9.35 29.02
N VAL A 181 -11.66 8.20 28.58
CA VAL A 181 -12.41 7.12 27.93
C VAL A 181 -12.33 5.87 28.80
N SER A 182 -13.46 5.36 29.21
CA SER A 182 -13.54 4.23 30.16
C SER A 182 -13.29 2.86 29.56
N SER A 183 -13.17 2.75 28.23
CA SER A 183 -12.90 1.48 27.53
C SER A 183 -11.42 1.11 27.59
N ALA A 184 -11.12 -0.18 27.44
CA ALA A 184 -9.75 -0.70 27.47
C ALA A 184 -8.88 -0.16 26.32
N PRO A 185 -7.55 -0.03 26.52
CA PRO A 185 -6.62 0.24 25.43
C PRO A 185 -6.84 -0.71 24.25
N GLY A 186 -6.69 -0.21 23.01
CA GLY A 186 -6.94 -0.98 21.79
C GLY A 186 -8.41 -1.09 21.37
N SER A 187 -9.37 -0.67 22.20
CA SER A 187 -10.78 -0.54 21.79
C SER A 187 -10.95 0.54 20.72
N VAL A 188 -12.02 0.43 19.92
CA VAL A 188 -12.35 1.43 18.87
C VAL A 188 -12.46 2.83 19.45
N SER A 189 -13.06 2.99 20.63
CA SER A 189 -13.23 4.29 21.28
C SER A 189 -11.90 4.90 21.69
N GLN A 190 -11.01 4.11 22.31
CA GLN A 190 -9.68 4.57 22.71
C GLN A 190 -8.83 4.96 21.50
N VAL A 191 -8.78 4.10 20.48
CA VAL A 191 -8.00 4.36 19.27
C VAL A 191 -8.50 5.61 18.52
N ARG A 192 -9.81 5.84 18.46
CA ARG A 192 -10.38 7.06 17.87
C ARG A 192 -10.06 8.31 18.68
N GLU A 193 -10.24 8.27 20.01
CA GLU A 193 -9.95 9.40 20.89
C GLU A 193 -8.47 9.76 20.84
N SER A 194 -7.59 8.73 20.93
CA SER A 194 -6.14 8.91 20.82
C SER A 194 -5.74 9.55 19.50
N THR A 195 -6.33 9.08 18.39
CA THR A 195 -6.04 9.66 17.07
C THR A 195 -6.58 11.10 16.94
N ALA A 196 -7.75 11.40 17.52
CA ALA A 196 -8.31 12.76 17.53
C ALA A 196 -7.41 13.73 18.32
N ALA A 197 -6.90 13.30 19.47
CA ALA A 197 -5.98 14.08 20.28
C ALA A 197 -4.65 14.35 19.54
N LEU A 198 -4.06 13.30 18.92
CA LEU A 198 -2.84 13.43 18.12
C LEU A 198 -3.05 14.34 16.91
N MET A 199 -4.21 14.28 16.24
CA MET A 199 -4.53 15.19 15.14
C MET A 199 -4.62 16.66 15.61
N GLN A 200 -5.19 16.91 16.79
CA GLN A 200 -5.20 18.26 17.36
C GLN A 200 -3.79 18.77 17.66
N ILE A 201 -2.92 17.92 18.19
CA ILE A 201 -1.49 18.24 18.43
C ILE A 201 -0.81 18.54 17.09
N ALA A 202 -0.94 17.65 16.10
CA ALA A 202 -0.32 17.83 14.79
C ALA A 202 -0.69 19.16 14.14
N LYS A 203 -2.00 19.49 14.10
CA LYS A 203 -2.50 20.73 13.49
C LYS A 203 -2.24 21.96 14.34
N GLY A 204 -2.36 21.84 15.68
CA GLY A 204 -2.22 22.99 16.60
C GLY A 204 -0.77 23.42 16.83
N MET A 205 0.16 22.47 16.84
CA MET A 205 1.60 22.72 17.05
C MET A 205 2.41 22.65 15.75
N ASN A 206 1.76 22.36 14.61
CA ASN A 206 2.40 22.20 13.31
C ASN A 206 3.50 21.11 13.28
N ILE A 207 3.29 20.01 14.02
CA ILE A 207 4.17 18.86 14.15
C ILE A 207 3.67 17.72 13.25
N SER A 208 4.57 17.06 12.50
CA SER A 208 4.20 15.89 11.72
C SER A 208 4.20 14.64 12.58
N ILE A 209 3.12 13.87 12.56
CA ILE A 209 2.98 12.68 13.40
C ILE A 209 2.76 11.45 12.52
N PHE A 210 3.58 10.41 12.74
CA PHE A 210 3.37 9.07 12.20
C PHE A 210 2.76 8.17 13.26
N ILE A 211 1.73 7.45 12.87
CA ILE A 211 1.03 6.48 13.73
C ILE A 211 1.20 5.09 13.13
N VAL A 212 1.73 4.15 13.91
CA VAL A 212 1.75 2.73 13.56
C VAL A 212 0.41 2.10 13.96
N GLY A 213 -0.19 1.36 13.02
CA GLY A 213 -1.41 0.59 13.24
C GLY A 213 -1.24 -0.88 12.82
N HIS A 214 -1.66 -1.83 13.67
CA HIS A 214 -1.67 -3.24 13.33
C HIS A 214 -3.01 -3.64 12.72
N VAL A 215 -2.98 -4.38 11.59
CA VAL A 215 -4.19 -5.00 11.01
C VAL A 215 -4.46 -6.29 11.77
N THR A 216 -5.66 -6.41 12.36
CA THR A 216 -6.08 -7.64 13.02
C THR A 216 -7.06 -8.40 12.14
N LYS A 217 -6.78 -9.68 11.91
CA LYS A 217 -7.67 -10.58 11.15
C LYS A 217 -8.94 -10.98 11.93
N GLU A 218 -8.95 -10.76 13.26
CA GLU A 218 -9.96 -11.32 14.17
C GLU A 218 -10.89 -10.30 14.83
N GLY A 219 -10.88 -9.03 14.45
CA GLY A 219 -11.90 -8.04 14.86
C GLY A 219 -11.93 -7.63 16.35
N VAL A 220 -11.05 -8.14 17.21
CA VAL A 220 -11.05 -7.87 18.65
C VAL A 220 -10.38 -6.52 18.97
N VAL A 221 -9.42 -6.09 18.15
CA VAL A 221 -8.71 -4.81 18.31
C VAL A 221 -9.06 -3.89 17.14
N ALA A 222 -9.24 -2.60 17.43
CA ALA A 222 -9.54 -1.60 16.40
C ALA A 222 -8.45 -1.57 15.33
N GLY A 223 -8.81 -2.00 14.12
CA GLY A 223 -7.90 -1.99 12.97
C GLY A 223 -7.71 -0.59 12.37
N PRO A 224 -6.69 -0.41 11.50
CA PRO A 224 -6.38 0.87 10.86
C PRO A 224 -7.55 1.48 10.07
N ARG A 225 -8.48 0.68 9.56
CA ARG A 225 -9.64 1.16 8.80
C ARG A 225 -10.50 2.18 9.55
N VAL A 226 -10.59 2.07 10.87
CA VAL A 226 -11.32 3.04 11.71
C VAL A 226 -10.67 4.42 11.63
N LEU A 227 -9.36 4.49 11.41
CA LEU A 227 -8.57 5.71 11.41
C LEU A 227 -8.41 6.36 10.03
N GLU A 228 -8.66 5.61 8.94
CA GLU A 228 -8.44 6.08 7.56
C GLU A 228 -9.13 7.41 7.26
N HIS A 229 -10.31 7.63 7.82
CA HIS A 229 -11.06 8.88 7.61
C HIS A 229 -10.50 10.06 8.41
N MET A 230 -9.81 9.80 9.52
CA MET A 230 -9.31 10.80 10.44
C MET A 230 -7.94 11.36 10.06
N VAL A 231 -7.08 10.53 9.45
CA VAL A 231 -5.71 10.89 9.10
C VAL A 231 -5.60 11.54 7.71
N ASP A 232 -4.50 12.24 7.45
CA ASP A 232 -4.25 12.90 6.17
C ASP A 232 -3.71 11.92 5.11
N THR A 233 -2.84 11.00 5.52
CA THR A 233 -2.21 10.00 4.66
C THR A 233 -2.32 8.61 5.29
N VAL A 234 -2.62 7.61 4.47
CA VAL A 234 -2.68 6.19 4.87
C VAL A 234 -1.73 5.40 3.98
N LEU A 235 -0.79 4.75 4.60
CA LEU A 235 0.18 3.85 3.98
C LEU A 235 -0.05 2.43 4.50
N TYR A 236 -0.11 1.45 3.59
CA TYR A 236 -0.19 0.04 3.97
C TYR A 236 1.04 -0.71 3.53
N PHE A 237 1.64 -1.44 4.46
CA PHE A 237 2.63 -2.46 4.16
C PHE A 237 1.93 -3.75 3.74
N GLU A 238 2.28 -4.22 2.55
CA GLU A 238 1.80 -5.47 1.95
C GLU A 238 3.00 -6.39 1.69
N GLY A 239 2.79 -7.69 1.71
CA GLY A 239 3.79 -8.70 1.37
C GLY A 239 3.64 -9.98 2.18
N ASP A 240 4.12 -11.09 1.64
CA ASP A 240 4.21 -12.35 2.35
C ASP A 240 5.42 -12.31 3.31
N ARG A 241 5.29 -12.91 4.50
CA ARG A 241 6.40 -13.02 5.47
C ARG A 241 7.60 -13.79 4.92
N HIS A 242 7.36 -14.65 3.95
CA HIS A 242 8.39 -15.47 3.30
C HIS A 242 8.96 -14.83 2.03
N ALA A 243 8.32 -13.78 1.49
CA ALA A 243 8.87 -13.03 0.37
C ALA A 243 9.99 -12.08 0.85
N ALA A 244 11.05 -11.93 0.06
CA ALA A 244 12.15 -11.03 0.37
C ALA A 244 11.70 -9.55 0.37
N TYR A 245 10.62 -9.24 -0.33
CA TYR A 245 10.15 -7.88 -0.58
C TYR A 245 8.92 -7.50 0.19
N ARG A 246 8.83 -6.20 0.41
CA ARG A 246 7.70 -5.53 1.04
C ARG A 246 7.28 -4.38 0.15
N VAL A 247 5.99 -4.25 -0.08
CA VAL A 247 5.40 -3.14 -0.83
C VAL A 247 4.72 -2.20 0.16
N LEU A 248 5.06 -0.93 0.10
CA LEU A 248 4.37 0.12 0.83
C LEU A 248 3.44 0.84 -0.14
N ARG A 249 2.15 0.73 0.06
CA ARG A 249 1.12 1.33 -0.80
C ARG A 249 0.48 2.55 -0.16
N GLY A 250 0.38 3.64 -0.91
CA GLY A 250 -0.41 4.82 -0.55
C GLY A 250 -1.89 4.61 -0.87
N VAL A 251 -2.72 4.39 0.15
CA VAL A 251 -4.16 4.18 -0.01
C VAL A 251 -4.94 5.49 0.05
N LYS A 252 -4.47 6.43 0.86
CA LYS A 252 -5.00 7.78 0.97
C LYS A 252 -3.86 8.78 1.08
N ASN A 253 -3.93 9.87 0.33
CA ASN A 253 -2.97 10.96 0.45
C ASN A 253 -3.66 12.29 0.07
N ARG A 254 -3.83 13.20 1.04
CA ARG A 254 -4.39 14.53 0.79
C ARG A 254 -3.41 15.47 0.10
N PHE A 255 -2.13 15.11 0.08
CA PHE A 255 -1.04 15.96 -0.38
C PHE A 255 -0.37 15.46 -1.65
N GLY A 256 -0.82 14.34 -2.20
CA GLY A 256 -0.21 13.74 -3.38
C GLY A 256 -1.11 12.69 -4.03
N SER A 257 -0.53 11.95 -4.98
CA SER A 257 -1.20 10.83 -5.65
C SER A 257 -1.51 9.70 -4.66
N THR A 258 -2.62 9.05 -4.86
CA THR A 258 -2.93 7.75 -4.23
C THR A 258 -2.51 6.63 -5.17
N ASN A 259 -2.36 5.41 -4.64
CA ASN A 259 -1.92 4.21 -5.36
C ASN A 259 -0.43 4.19 -5.77
N GLU A 260 0.36 5.17 -5.32
CA GLU A 260 1.83 5.06 -5.45
C GLU A 260 2.34 3.94 -4.56
N ILE A 261 3.36 3.23 -5.06
CA ILE A 261 4.03 2.18 -4.29
C ILE A 261 5.51 2.49 -4.05
N GLY A 262 5.99 2.08 -2.88
CA GLY A 262 7.40 1.96 -2.54
C GLY A 262 7.77 0.49 -2.36
N VAL A 263 8.88 0.06 -2.94
CA VAL A 263 9.33 -1.34 -2.85
C VAL A 263 10.59 -1.43 -2.00
N PHE A 264 10.56 -2.34 -1.04
CA PHE A 264 11.63 -2.53 -0.06
C PHE A 264 12.04 -3.99 0.03
N GLU A 265 13.32 -4.22 0.26
CA GLU A 265 13.88 -5.53 0.60
C GLU A 265 14.19 -5.58 2.10
N MET A 266 13.80 -6.64 2.77
CA MET A 266 14.15 -6.85 4.18
C MET A 266 15.57 -7.41 4.28
N ARG A 267 16.47 -6.66 4.92
CA ARG A 267 17.87 -7.03 5.18
C ARG A 267 18.15 -7.11 6.68
N GLN A 268 19.29 -7.64 7.06
CA GLN A 268 19.73 -7.68 8.47
C GLN A 268 19.88 -6.26 9.06
N THR A 269 20.25 -5.28 8.24
CA THR A 269 20.41 -3.87 8.63
C THR A 269 19.12 -3.05 8.56
N GLY A 270 17.98 -3.68 8.26
CA GLY A 270 16.68 -3.03 8.11
C GLY A 270 16.10 -3.15 6.70
N LEU A 271 15.29 -2.20 6.31
CA LEU A 271 14.66 -2.13 4.98
C LEU A 271 15.57 -1.37 4.00
N ALA A 272 15.88 -2.01 2.89
CA ALA A 272 16.61 -1.40 1.78
C ALA A 272 15.64 -1.05 0.64
N GLU A 273 15.84 0.11 0.01
CA GLU A 273 15.03 0.53 -1.13
C GLU A 273 15.33 -0.30 -2.37
N VAL A 274 14.31 -0.72 -3.08
CA VAL A 274 14.43 -1.33 -4.40
C VAL A 274 14.19 -0.26 -5.47
N LYS A 275 15.25 0.36 -5.93
CA LYS A 275 15.18 1.47 -6.90
C LYS A 275 14.57 1.07 -8.23
N ASN A 276 14.78 -0.17 -8.66
CA ASN A 276 14.20 -0.73 -9.87
C ASN A 276 13.50 -2.07 -9.60
N PRO A 277 12.21 -2.04 -9.23
CA PRO A 277 11.45 -3.27 -9.01
C PRO A 277 11.40 -4.18 -10.23
N SER A 278 11.38 -3.59 -11.44
CA SER A 278 11.32 -4.36 -12.68
C SER A 278 12.54 -5.26 -12.88
N GLU A 279 13.76 -4.75 -12.68
CA GLU A 279 14.99 -5.56 -12.77
C GLU A 279 14.91 -6.75 -11.84
N TYR A 280 14.45 -6.51 -10.64
CA TYR A 280 14.35 -7.51 -9.62
C TYR A 280 13.26 -8.57 -9.93
N MET A 281 12.06 -8.12 -10.40
CA MET A 281 10.97 -9.04 -10.77
C MET A 281 11.32 -9.94 -11.96
N LEU A 282 12.35 -9.58 -12.71
CA LEU A 282 12.84 -10.33 -13.86
C LEU A 282 14.09 -11.18 -13.55
N GLU A 283 14.65 -11.05 -12.33
CA GLU A 283 15.80 -11.83 -11.90
C GLU A 283 15.45 -13.33 -11.83
N GLY A 284 16.30 -14.17 -12.42
CA GLY A 284 16.07 -15.61 -12.45
C GLY A 284 15.05 -16.10 -13.49
N LYS A 285 14.59 -15.24 -14.41
CA LYS A 285 13.74 -15.67 -15.53
C LYS A 285 14.44 -16.76 -16.34
N PRO A 286 13.77 -17.91 -16.60
CA PRO A 286 14.37 -18.98 -17.38
C PRO A 286 14.51 -18.58 -18.85
N GLU A 287 15.65 -18.89 -19.45
CA GLU A 287 15.91 -18.66 -20.87
C GLU A 287 15.23 -19.73 -21.73
N GLY A 288 14.59 -19.33 -22.82
CA GLY A 288 14.00 -20.24 -23.80
C GLY A 288 12.85 -21.13 -23.30
N ALA A 289 12.22 -20.77 -22.17
CA ALA A 289 11.11 -21.55 -21.63
C ALA A 289 9.77 -21.15 -22.27
N SER A 290 8.97 -22.16 -22.65
CA SER A 290 7.57 -21.95 -23.02
C SER A 290 6.73 -21.55 -21.81
N GLY A 291 5.70 -20.73 -22.02
CA GLY A 291 4.81 -20.29 -20.95
C GLY A 291 5.31 -19.12 -20.11
N SER A 292 6.45 -18.51 -20.44
CA SER A 292 6.98 -17.31 -19.77
C SER A 292 6.87 -16.08 -20.69
N VAL A 293 6.26 -15.01 -20.19
CA VAL A 293 6.11 -13.72 -20.89
C VAL A 293 6.35 -12.57 -19.93
N VAL A 294 7.10 -11.57 -20.37
CA VAL A 294 7.19 -10.32 -19.61
C VAL A 294 6.01 -9.42 -19.93
N ALA A 295 5.34 -8.96 -18.90
CA ALA A 295 4.23 -8.02 -19.00
C ALA A 295 4.56 -6.72 -18.28
N CYS A 296 3.88 -5.63 -18.64
CA CYS A 296 4.03 -4.34 -17.98
C CYS A 296 2.73 -3.91 -17.34
N THR A 297 2.76 -3.71 -16.02
CA THR A 297 1.67 -3.13 -15.21
C THR A 297 2.00 -1.70 -14.80
N MET A 298 0.99 -0.93 -14.40
CA MET A 298 1.16 0.39 -13.76
C MET A 298 0.73 0.32 -12.30
N GLU A 299 1.62 0.73 -11.43
CA GLU A 299 1.29 0.94 -10.03
C GLU A 299 1.39 2.44 -9.74
N GLY A 300 0.22 3.10 -9.65
CA GLY A 300 0.16 4.56 -9.66
C GLY A 300 0.68 5.14 -10.96
N THR A 301 1.77 5.87 -10.87
CA THR A 301 2.48 6.46 -12.04
C THR A 301 3.69 5.63 -12.48
N ARG A 302 4.01 4.56 -11.76
CA ARG A 302 5.21 3.75 -11.98
C ARG A 302 4.93 2.53 -12.86
N PRO A 303 5.57 2.40 -14.02
CA PRO A 303 5.57 1.15 -14.77
C PRO A 303 6.41 0.10 -14.02
N VAL A 304 5.89 -1.12 -13.94
CA VAL A 304 6.57 -2.27 -13.35
C VAL A 304 6.51 -3.41 -14.36
N LEU A 305 7.66 -3.91 -14.76
CA LEU A 305 7.77 -5.12 -15.57
C LEU A 305 7.83 -6.33 -14.66
N LEU A 306 7.10 -7.37 -15.03
CA LEU A 306 7.03 -8.62 -14.27
C LEU A 306 6.90 -9.79 -15.21
N GLU A 307 7.33 -10.95 -14.75
CA GLU A 307 7.17 -12.20 -15.48
C GLU A 307 5.80 -12.81 -15.16
N VAL A 308 5.06 -13.13 -16.21
CA VAL A 308 3.85 -13.96 -16.18
C VAL A 308 4.21 -15.35 -16.64
N GLN A 309 4.00 -16.34 -15.78
CA GLN A 309 4.25 -17.74 -16.06
C GLN A 309 2.92 -18.50 -16.20
N ALA A 310 2.80 -19.34 -17.19
CA ALA A 310 1.68 -20.23 -17.36
C ALA A 310 2.15 -21.66 -17.65
N LEU A 311 1.54 -22.63 -16.98
CA LEU A 311 1.70 -24.04 -17.27
C LEU A 311 0.35 -24.63 -17.64
N VAL A 312 0.25 -25.14 -18.88
CA VAL A 312 -0.96 -25.75 -19.39
C VAL A 312 -0.66 -27.19 -19.79
N CYS A 313 -1.42 -28.13 -19.26
CA CYS A 313 -1.28 -29.54 -19.59
C CYS A 313 -2.65 -30.21 -19.72
N ARG A 314 -2.72 -31.30 -20.47
CA ARG A 314 -3.98 -32.07 -20.57
C ARG A 314 -4.36 -32.63 -19.21
N SER A 315 -5.59 -32.43 -18.81
CA SER A 315 -6.11 -32.95 -17.56
C SER A 315 -6.55 -34.41 -17.73
N ASN A 316 -6.18 -35.22 -16.73
CA ASN A 316 -6.71 -36.57 -16.58
C ASN A 316 -7.94 -36.63 -15.65
N LEU A 317 -8.42 -35.45 -15.21
CA LEU A 317 -9.56 -35.33 -14.32
C LEU A 317 -10.85 -34.96 -15.10
N ALA A 318 -11.98 -35.39 -14.57
CA ALA A 318 -13.29 -35.00 -15.12
C ALA A 318 -13.51 -33.49 -15.07
N PHE A 319 -12.89 -32.80 -14.09
CA PHE A 319 -12.92 -31.36 -13.94
C PHE A 319 -11.49 -30.84 -13.93
N PRO A 320 -11.04 -30.14 -14.99
CA PRO A 320 -9.71 -29.56 -15.06
C PRO A 320 -9.44 -28.58 -13.93
N ARG A 321 -8.24 -28.60 -13.37
CA ARG A 321 -7.79 -27.70 -12.31
C ARG A 321 -7.32 -26.38 -12.90
N ARG A 322 -7.73 -25.29 -12.30
CA ARG A 322 -7.26 -23.96 -12.65
C ARG A 322 -6.84 -23.22 -11.40
N THR A 323 -5.62 -22.70 -11.41
CA THR A 323 -5.02 -22.01 -10.26
C THR A 323 -4.35 -20.74 -10.74
N ALA A 324 -4.50 -19.67 -9.98
CA ALA A 324 -3.81 -18.41 -10.22
C ALA A 324 -3.12 -17.95 -8.93
N ALA A 325 -1.87 -17.56 -9.05
CA ALA A 325 -1.09 -16.92 -8.00
C ALA A 325 -0.65 -15.53 -8.49
N GLY A 326 -0.80 -14.53 -7.65
CA GLY A 326 -0.47 -13.14 -7.99
C GLY A 326 -1.50 -12.40 -8.85
N THR A 327 -2.56 -13.07 -9.34
CA THR A 327 -3.66 -12.45 -10.11
C THR A 327 -5.02 -13.07 -9.76
N ASP A 328 -6.11 -12.52 -10.30
CA ASP A 328 -7.46 -13.01 -10.04
C ASP A 328 -7.78 -14.26 -10.86
N LEU A 329 -8.19 -15.35 -10.19
CA LEU A 329 -8.54 -16.62 -10.84
C LEU A 329 -9.74 -16.50 -11.79
N ASN A 330 -10.75 -15.66 -11.45
CA ASN A 330 -11.90 -15.48 -12.32
C ASN A 330 -11.49 -14.80 -13.62
N ARG A 331 -10.54 -13.83 -13.54
CA ARG A 331 -9.98 -13.18 -14.75
C ARG A 331 -9.25 -14.20 -15.62
N VAL A 332 -8.42 -15.07 -15.06
CA VAL A 332 -7.74 -16.14 -15.79
C VAL A 332 -8.76 -17.06 -16.48
N ASN A 333 -9.83 -17.45 -15.79
CA ASN A 333 -10.90 -18.28 -16.37
C ASN A 333 -11.59 -17.61 -17.57
N LEU A 334 -11.84 -16.29 -17.48
CA LEU A 334 -12.40 -15.52 -18.60
C LEU A 334 -11.44 -15.48 -19.79
N LEU A 335 -10.16 -15.25 -19.56
CA LEU A 335 -9.14 -15.21 -20.61
C LEU A 335 -8.99 -16.58 -21.30
N MET A 336 -9.03 -17.69 -20.54
CA MET A 336 -9.02 -19.05 -21.11
C MET A 336 -10.24 -19.30 -21.99
N ALA A 337 -11.45 -18.86 -21.58
CA ALA A 337 -12.65 -18.98 -22.38
C ALA A 337 -12.56 -18.17 -23.70
N VAL A 338 -11.95 -16.97 -23.64
CA VAL A 338 -11.67 -16.15 -24.84
C VAL A 338 -10.69 -16.86 -25.76
N LEU A 339 -9.58 -17.42 -25.24
CA LEU A 339 -8.60 -18.18 -26.02
C LEU A 339 -9.23 -19.38 -26.71
N GLU A 340 -10.06 -20.13 -26.00
CA GLU A 340 -10.80 -21.27 -26.55
C GLU A 340 -11.71 -20.85 -27.71
N LYS A 341 -12.57 -19.85 -27.46
CA LYS A 341 -13.62 -19.47 -28.41
C LYS A 341 -13.13 -18.62 -29.58
N ARG A 342 -12.11 -17.74 -29.33
CA ARG A 342 -11.67 -16.74 -30.32
C ARG A 342 -10.35 -17.07 -31.00
N ALA A 343 -9.43 -17.74 -30.28
CA ALA A 343 -8.16 -18.18 -30.84
C ALA A 343 -8.15 -19.65 -31.27
N GLY A 344 -9.17 -20.43 -30.90
CA GLY A 344 -9.30 -21.84 -31.27
C GLY A 344 -8.34 -22.77 -30.50
N LEU A 345 -7.85 -22.36 -29.33
CA LEU A 345 -7.01 -23.20 -28.46
C LEU A 345 -7.90 -24.13 -27.64
N GLY A 346 -7.68 -25.44 -27.71
CA GLY A 346 -8.47 -26.46 -27.00
C GLY A 346 -8.15 -26.55 -25.51
N LEU A 347 -8.57 -25.58 -24.72
CA LEU A 347 -8.25 -25.43 -23.30
C LEU A 347 -9.29 -26.01 -22.34
N SER A 348 -10.46 -26.42 -22.83
CA SER A 348 -11.56 -26.95 -22.01
C SER A 348 -11.18 -28.21 -21.21
N ALA A 349 -10.31 -29.06 -21.77
CA ALA A 349 -9.82 -30.30 -21.14
C ALA A 349 -8.40 -30.15 -20.56
N CYS A 350 -7.94 -28.94 -20.30
CA CYS A 350 -6.60 -28.67 -19.80
C CYS A 350 -6.61 -28.13 -18.37
N ASP A 351 -5.72 -28.64 -17.55
CA ASP A 351 -5.29 -27.99 -16.31
C ASP A 351 -4.46 -26.74 -16.67
N ALA A 352 -4.66 -25.66 -15.93
CA ALA A 352 -3.93 -24.42 -16.14
C ALA A 352 -3.48 -23.79 -14.81
N TYR A 353 -2.23 -23.45 -14.76
CA TYR A 353 -1.61 -22.78 -13.62
C TYR A 353 -0.98 -21.50 -14.11
N VAL A 354 -1.43 -20.35 -13.57
CA VAL A 354 -0.89 -19.03 -13.90
C VAL A 354 -0.25 -18.43 -12.66
N ASN A 355 0.97 -17.94 -12.80
CA ASN A 355 1.71 -17.32 -11.71
C ASN A 355 2.32 -15.99 -12.17
N ILE A 356 2.19 -14.95 -11.35
CA ILE A 356 2.98 -13.73 -11.48
C ILE A 356 4.20 -13.87 -10.58
N ALA A 357 5.39 -13.87 -11.18
CA ALA A 357 6.64 -14.01 -10.45
C ALA A 357 6.86 -12.82 -9.49
N GLY A 358 7.64 -13.06 -8.41
CA GLY A 358 7.98 -12.03 -7.43
C GLY A 358 7.05 -11.93 -6.21
N GLY A 359 5.98 -12.77 -6.12
CA GLY A 359 5.11 -12.85 -4.94
C GLY A 359 4.23 -11.62 -4.69
N ILE A 360 4.05 -10.77 -5.69
CA ILE A 360 3.22 -9.57 -5.64
C ILE A 360 1.87 -9.84 -6.30
N ARG A 361 0.79 -9.33 -5.71
CA ARG A 361 -0.54 -9.42 -6.28
C ARG A 361 -0.82 -8.22 -7.17
N MET A 362 -1.09 -8.50 -8.47
CA MET A 362 -1.37 -7.50 -9.50
C MET A 362 -2.70 -7.80 -10.18
N ASN A 363 -3.59 -6.82 -10.25
CA ASN A 363 -4.93 -6.99 -10.82
C ASN A 363 -5.22 -5.97 -11.95
N GLU A 364 -4.19 -5.37 -12.52
CA GLU A 364 -4.37 -4.42 -13.62
C GLU A 364 -4.76 -5.15 -14.92
N PRO A 365 -5.84 -4.73 -15.62
CA PRO A 365 -6.27 -5.35 -16.87
C PRO A 365 -5.21 -5.36 -18.00
N ALA A 366 -4.22 -4.47 -17.93
CA ALA A 366 -3.12 -4.45 -18.89
C ALA A 366 -2.29 -5.73 -18.92
N LEU A 367 -2.34 -6.55 -17.87
CA LEU A 367 -1.66 -7.85 -17.79
C LEU A 367 -2.34 -8.95 -18.64
N ASP A 368 -3.59 -8.77 -19.05
CA ASP A 368 -4.36 -9.78 -19.77
C ASP A 368 -3.63 -10.29 -21.00
N LEU A 369 -3.03 -9.39 -21.78
CA LEU A 369 -2.32 -9.76 -23.00
C LEU A 369 -1.09 -10.63 -22.66
N GLY A 370 -0.35 -10.32 -21.60
CA GLY A 370 0.76 -11.15 -21.12
C GLY A 370 0.28 -12.55 -20.68
N ILE A 371 -0.81 -12.60 -19.91
CA ILE A 371 -1.42 -13.87 -19.45
C ILE A 371 -1.85 -14.73 -20.63
N VAL A 372 -2.55 -14.13 -21.60
CA VAL A 372 -3.01 -14.82 -22.81
C VAL A 372 -1.85 -15.39 -23.63
N LEU A 373 -0.79 -14.61 -23.81
CA LEU A 373 0.40 -15.04 -24.53
C LEU A 373 1.16 -16.13 -23.79
N ALA A 374 1.26 -16.06 -22.46
CA ALA A 374 1.89 -17.11 -21.64
C ALA A 374 1.11 -18.44 -21.75
N ILE A 375 -0.23 -18.39 -21.63
CA ILE A 375 -1.09 -19.57 -21.80
C ILE A 375 -0.94 -20.17 -23.21
N ALA A 376 -0.94 -19.34 -24.25
CA ALA A 376 -0.80 -19.77 -25.63
C ALA A 376 0.59 -20.39 -25.91
N SER A 377 1.65 -19.77 -25.38
CA SER A 377 3.01 -20.26 -25.46
C SER A 377 3.16 -21.64 -24.79
N SER A 378 2.65 -21.79 -23.56
CA SER A 378 2.64 -23.06 -22.86
C SER A 378 1.83 -24.15 -23.58
N MET A 379 0.66 -23.80 -24.11
CA MET A 379 -0.20 -24.77 -24.84
C MET A 379 0.43 -25.28 -26.13
N LYS A 380 1.19 -24.42 -26.83
CA LYS A 380 1.91 -24.78 -28.07
C LYS A 380 3.31 -25.32 -27.82
N ASP A 381 3.80 -25.24 -26.59
CA ASP A 381 5.17 -25.53 -26.18
C ASP A 381 6.22 -24.78 -27.03
N GLN A 382 5.94 -23.47 -27.26
CA GLN A 382 6.79 -22.59 -28.03
C GLN A 382 7.19 -21.37 -27.19
N PRO A 383 8.48 -21.12 -26.98
CA PRO A 383 8.94 -19.96 -26.22
C PRO A 383 8.71 -18.65 -26.99
N ILE A 384 8.39 -17.59 -26.25
CA ILE A 384 8.35 -16.23 -26.77
C ILE A 384 9.72 -15.58 -26.49
N SER A 385 10.19 -14.74 -27.43
CA SER A 385 11.49 -14.07 -27.29
C SER A 385 11.60 -13.33 -25.94
N GLU A 386 12.71 -13.53 -25.25
CA GLU A 386 12.99 -12.96 -23.93
C GLU A 386 13.01 -11.44 -23.91
N LYS A 387 13.30 -10.84 -25.07
CA LYS A 387 13.31 -9.38 -25.26
C LYS A 387 11.96 -8.80 -25.66
N THR A 388 10.90 -9.61 -25.58
CA THR A 388 9.54 -9.19 -25.88
C THR A 388 8.77 -8.93 -24.60
N ILE A 389 8.07 -7.81 -24.56
CA ILE A 389 7.07 -7.54 -23.54
C ILE A 389 5.69 -7.38 -24.14
N ALA A 390 4.65 -7.64 -23.35
CA ALA A 390 3.27 -7.47 -23.77
C ALA A 390 2.45 -6.71 -22.72
N PHE A 391 1.55 -5.84 -23.18
CA PHE A 391 0.52 -5.24 -22.34
C PHE A 391 -0.72 -4.87 -23.15
N GLY A 392 -1.90 -5.05 -22.55
CA GLY A 392 -3.19 -4.74 -23.17
C GLY A 392 -4.32 -5.44 -22.43
N GLU A 393 -5.49 -4.81 -22.36
CA GLU A 393 -6.70 -5.42 -21.83
C GLU A 393 -7.37 -6.30 -22.90
N ILE A 394 -7.91 -7.44 -22.49
CA ILE A 394 -8.64 -8.35 -23.39
C ILE A 394 -10.13 -8.31 -23.09
N GLY A 395 -10.93 -7.99 -24.11
CA GLY A 395 -12.39 -8.09 -24.04
C GLY A 395 -12.92 -9.48 -24.39
N LEU A 396 -14.17 -9.74 -24.05
CA LEU A 396 -14.83 -11.05 -24.27
C LEU A 396 -15.01 -11.43 -25.75
N SER A 397 -14.96 -10.45 -26.67
CA SER A 397 -14.96 -10.70 -28.10
C SER A 397 -13.59 -11.08 -28.66
N GLY A 398 -12.55 -11.07 -27.80
CA GLY A 398 -11.16 -11.32 -28.18
C GLY A 398 -10.43 -10.08 -28.70
N GLU A 399 -11.05 -8.90 -28.56
CA GLU A 399 -10.42 -7.62 -28.92
C GLU A 399 -9.35 -7.22 -27.89
N VAL A 400 -8.29 -6.55 -28.36
CA VAL A 400 -7.26 -5.96 -27.53
C VAL A 400 -7.55 -4.47 -27.35
N ARG A 401 -7.83 -4.07 -26.11
CA ARG A 401 -8.25 -2.72 -25.73
C ARG A 401 -7.08 -1.87 -25.26
N SER A 402 -7.25 -0.55 -25.37
CA SER A 402 -6.27 0.42 -24.90
C SER A 402 -6.10 0.36 -23.38
N VAL A 403 -4.89 0.71 -22.94
CA VAL A 403 -4.52 0.84 -21.52
C VAL A 403 -3.95 2.22 -21.26
N SER A 404 -3.92 2.62 -19.99
CA SER A 404 -3.36 3.90 -19.56
C SER A 404 -1.84 3.96 -19.74
N MET A 405 -1.31 5.16 -19.97
CA MET A 405 0.13 5.48 -19.94
C MET A 405 1.01 4.57 -20.83
N PRO A 406 0.66 4.32 -22.11
CA PRO A 406 1.41 3.40 -22.95
C PRO A 406 2.85 3.86 -23.21
N LEU A 407 3.10 5.17 -23.25
CA LEU A 407 4.43 5.73 -23.47
C LEU A 407 5.38 5.39 -22.29
N GLN A 408 4.91 5.50 -21.05
CA GLN A 408 5.71 5.18 -19.87
C GLN A 408 6.06 3.69 -19.82
N ARG A 409 5.12 2.80 -20.17
CA ARG A 409 5.35 1.35 -20.26
C ARG A 409 6.44 1.01 -21.29
N VAL A 410 6.37 1.62 -22.46
CA VAL A 410 7.35 1.40 -23.53
C VAL A 410 8.73 1.94 -23.14
N ARG A 411 8.80 3.12 -22.51
CA ARG A 411 10.07 3.69 -22.04
C ARG A 411 10.73 2.83 -20.95
N GLU A 412 9.96 2.25 -20.04
CA GLU A 412 10.52 1.35 -19.03
C GLU A 412 11.05 0.06 -19.68
N ALA A 413 10.31 -0.51 -20.65
CA ALA A 413 10.78 -1.64 -21.43
C ALA A 413 12.09 -1.35 -22.13
N GLN A 414 12.16 -0.22 -22.81
CA GLN A 414 13.38 0.24 -23.50
C GLN A 414 14.56 0.41 -22.56
N LYS A 415 14.35 1.04 -21.40
CA LYS A 415 15.36 1.25 -20.37
C LYS A 415 15.96 -0.06 -19.86
N LEU A 416 15.15 -1.13 -19.82
CA LEU A 416 15.55 -2.46 -19.38
C LEU A 416 16.06 -3.37 -20.51
N GLY A 417 16.26 -2.81 -21.72
CA GLY A 417 16.88 -3.50 -22.83
C GLY A 417 15.99 -4.46 -23.62
N PHE A 418 14.65 -4.29 -23.49
CA PHE A 418 13.70 -4.97 -24.37
C PHE A 418 13.72 -4.31 -25.76
N ASP A 419 13.55 -5.11 -26.80
CA ASP A 419 13.57 -4.68 -28.18
C ASP A 419 12.21 -4.73 -28.88
N THR A 420 11.25 -5.47 -28.31
CA THR A 420 9.92 -5.67 -28.90
C THR A 420 8.80 -5.49 -27.89
N VAL A 421 7.77 -4.74 -28.26
CA VAL A 421 6.57 -4.51 -27.45
C VAL A 421 5.32 -4.89 -28.23
N ILE A 422 4.54 -5.83 -27.68
CA ILE A 422 3.21 -6.17 -28.16
C ILE A 422 2.19 -5.33 -27.39
N LEU A 423 1.45 -4.49 -28.09
CA LEU A 423 0.55 -3.53 -27.47
C LEU A 423 -0.72 -3.32 -28.32
N PRO A 424 -1.80 -2.76 -27.72
CA PRO A 424 -3.01 -2.44 -28.49
C PRO A 424 -2.69 -1.49 -29.66
N GLU A 425 -3.24 -1.73 -30.84
CA GLU A 425 -3.04 -0.89 -32.04
C GLU A 425 -3.36 0.59 -31.78
N VAL A 426 -4.35 0.86 -30.91
CA VAL A 426 -4.72 2.22 -30.52
C VAL A 426 -3.59 2.87 -29.70
N CYS A 427 -2.95 2.12 -28.79
CA CYS A 427 -1.84 2.60 -27.99
C CYS A 427 -0.58 2.86 -28.82
N LYS A 428 -0.32 2.06 -29.86
CA LYS A 428 0.80 2.26 -30.79
C LYS A 428 0.77 3.65 -31.41
N ARG A 429 -0.44 4.15 -31.76
CA ARG A 429 -0.61 5.50 -32.32
C ARG A 429 -0.28 6.63 -31.36
N GLN A 430 -0.33 6.36 -30.05
CA GLN A 430 -0.01 7.34 -29.00
C GLN A 430 1.48 7.39 -28.67
N VAL A 431 2.23 6.35 -29.04
CA VAL A 431 3.67 6.21 -28.79
C VAL A 431 4.43 6.56 -30.06
N LYS A 432 4.61 7.87 -30.31
CA LYS A 432 5.20 8.36 -31.58
C LYS A 432 6.72 8.62 -31.53
N ASP A 433 7.29 8.82 -30.31
CA ASP A 433 8.65 9.36 -30.15
C ASP A 433 9.60 8.39 -29.42
N VAL A 434 9.48 7.09 -29.71
CA VAL A 434 10.38 6.08 -29.14
C VAL A 434 11.13 5.40 -30.28
N SER A 435 12.46 5.61 -30.33
CA SER A 435 13.36 4.97 -31.28
C SER A 435 14.08 3.78 -30.61
N GLY A 436 14.47 2.77 -31.37
CA GLY A 436 15.28 1.65 -30.86
C GLY A 436 14.49 0.52 -30.21
N ILE A 437 13.15 0.52 -30.31
CA ILE A 437 12.28 -0.57 -29.87
C ILE A 437 11.19 -0.80 -30.93
N THR A 438 10.91 -2.07 -31.24
CA THR A 438 9.91 -2.46 -32.22
C THR A 438 8.52 -2.52 -31.57
N LEU A 439 7.56 -1.76 -32.10
CA LEU A 439 6.19 -1.74 -31.60
C LEU A 439 5.29 -2.55 -32.55
N ILE A 440 4.70 -3.64 -32.05
CA ILE A 440 3.75 -4.47 -32.77
C ILE A 440 2.34 -4.19 -32.23
N GLY A 441 1.57 -3.42 -32.99
CA GLY A 441 0.17 -3.12 -32.65
C GLY A 441 -0.74 -4.29 -33.02
N VAL A 442 -1.54 -4.73 -32.06
CA VAL A 442 -2.48 -5.86 -32.25
C VAL A 442 -3.91 -5.41 -31.94
N ARG A 443 -4.89 -6.00 -32.65
CA ARG A 443 -6.33 -5.69 -32.50
C ARG A 443 -7.09 -6.82 -31.85
N SER A 444 -6.60 -8.04 -31.98
CA SER A 444 -7.23 -9.23 -31.42
C SER A 444 -6.21 -10.16 -30.76
N VAL A 445 -6.71 -11.05 -29.90
CA VAL A 445 -5.91 -12.12 -29.28
C VAL A 445 -5.24 -12.99 -30.35
N ARG A 446 -5.93 -13.26 -31.47
CA ARG A 446 -5.40 -14.03 -32.58
C ARG A 446 -4.20 -13.35 -33.24
N ASP A 447 -4.31 -12.02 -33.48
CA ASP A 447 -3.19 -11.23 -34.04
C ASP A 447 -1.99 -11.27 -33.11
N ALA A 448 -2.23 -11.14 -31.80
CA ALA A 448 -1.16 -11.16 -30.81
C ALA A 448 -0.40 -12.50 -30.75
N ILE A 449 -1.14 -13.62 -30.82
CA ILE A 449 -0.54 -14.95 -30.85
C ILE A 449 0.27 -15.14 -32.14
N LEU A 450 -0.28 -14.77 -33.30
CA LEU A 450 0.43 -14.89 -34.59
C LEU A 450 1.66 -13.97 -34.69
N ALA A 451 1.75 -12.92 -33.90
CA ALA A 451 2.89 -12.02 -33.90
C ALA A 451 4.11 -12.56 -33.17
N VAL A 452 3.93 -13.57 -32.27
CA VAL A 452 5.00 -14.06 -31.40
C VAL A 452 5.16 -15.59 -31.37
N LEU A 453 4.18 -16.33 -31.87
CA LEU A 453 4.11 -17.80 -31.96
C LEU A 453 3.70 -18.23 -33.36
#